data_80ef15d61f4cb3c39a436c9aa4e21871
#
_entry.id   80ef15d61f4cb3c39a436c9aa4e21871
#
_cell.length_a   1.000
_cell.length_b   1.000
_cell.length_c   1.000
_cell.angle_alpha   90.00
_cell.angle_beta   90.00
_cell.angle_gamma   90.00
#
_symmetry.space_group_name_H-M   'P 1'
#
loop_
_entity.id
_entity.type
_entity.pdbx_description
1 polymer ?
#
loop_
_entity_poly.entity_id
_entity_poly.type
_entity_poly.pdbx_seq_one_letter_code
_entity_poly.pdbx_strand_id
1 'polypeptide(L)'
;DLELSWRAAIMKISSFYVPKSIVYHPREGYSFKWNPIKFKLMERNRKYCLLTLYNHSTIIKMLPALLVIDIAVFFFYMSRGIGKMKILADWELLMNLKIINQKYRSNQKIKEVNDYELIKQFKNEILIPSWIINKKLNSFFNNFLNSLAKITRKFLN
;
A
#
# COMPACT_ATOMS: atom_id res chain seq x y z
N ASP A 1 -6.09 9.73 0.70
CA ASP A 1 -5.06 10.31 -0.21
C ASP A 1 -4.41 9.25 -1.11
N LEU A 2 -3.98 8.09 -0.58
CA LEU A 2 -3.31 7.04 -1.37
C LEU A 2 -4.16 6.57 -2.55
N GLU A 3 -5.42 6.23 -2.34
CA GLU A 3 -6.34 5.76 -3.39
C GLU A 3 -6.57 6.83 -4.46
N LEU A 4 -6.77 8.08 -4.05
CA LEU A 4 -6.99 9.20 -4.96
C LEU A 4 -5.76 9.42 -5.87
N SER A 5 -4.56 9.48 -5.28
CA SER A 5 -3.32 9.66 -6.04
C SER A 5 -3.07 8.50 -7.01
N TRP A 6 -3.36 7.29 -6.58
CA TRP A 6 -3.17 6.10 -7.41
C TRP A 6 -4.19 6.02 -8.54
N ARG A 7 -5.44 6.40 -8.27
CA ARG A 7 -6.48 6.49 -9.29
C ARG A 7 -6.17 7.59 -10.32
N ALA A 8 -5.68 8.75 -9.89
CA ALA A 8 -5.19 9.77 -10.80
C ALA A 8 -4.07 9.23 -11.71
N ALA A 9 -3.12 8.48 -11.13
CA ALA A 9 -2.02 7.90 -11.90
C ALA A 9 -2.47 6.88 -12.96
N ILE A 10 -3.46 6.02 -12.68
CA ILE A 10 -3.99 5.09 -13.70
C ILE A 10 -4.75 5.78 -14.84
N MET A 11 -5.22 7.01 -14.63
CA MET A 11 -5.88 7.86 -15.61
C MET A 11 -4.92 8.84 -16.31
N LYS A 12 -3.61 8.70 -16.15
CA LYS A 12 -2.58 9.63 -16.66
C LYS A 12 -2.74 11.08 -16.18
N ILE A 13 -3.45 11.30 -15.08
CA ILE A 13 -3.59 12.63 -14.52
C ILE A 13 -2.31 12.97 -13.74
N SER A 14 -1.64 14.04 -14.15
CA SER A 14 -0.42 14.51 -13.49
C SER A 14 -0.72 15.14 -12.13
N SER A 15 0.08 14.80 -11.13
CA SER A 15 0.01 15.42 -9.80
C SER A 15 1.15 16.43 -9.66
N PHE A 16 0.83 17.63 -9.20
CA PHE A 16 1.79 18.70 -8.99
C PHE A 16 1.89 19.06 -7.52
N TYR A 17 3.11 19.25 -7.06
CA TYR A 17 3.36 19.85 -5.75
C TYR A 17 3.29 21.36 -5.85
N VAL A 18 2.41 22.00 -5.08
CA VAL A 18 2.27 23.45 -5.02
C VAL A 18 2.78 23.95 -3.69
N PRO A 19 4.02 24.50 -3.60
CA PRO A 19 4.66 24.88 -2.33
C PRO A 19 3.86 25.91 -1.51
N LYS A 20 3.08 26.75 -2.18
CA LYS A 20 2.27 27.80 -1.55
C LYS A 20 0.89 27.31 -1.07
N SER A 21 0.51 26.07 -1.39
CA SER A 21 -0.74 25.48 -0.93
C SER A 21 -0.57 24.97 0.49
N ILE A 22 -1.13 25.69 1.44
CA ILE A 22 -1.05 25.36 2.86
C ILE A 22 -2.38 24.75 3.30
N VAL A 23 -2.33 23.55 3.87
CA VAL A 23 -3.48 22.86 4.46
C VAL A 23 -3.27 22.72 5.96
N TYR A 24 -4.25 23.19 6.72
CA TYR A 24 -4.24 23.06 8.18
C TYR A 24 -4.93 21.76 8.58
N HIS A 25 -4.19 20.88 9.24
CA HIS A 25 -4.77 19.69 9.86
C HIS A 25 -5.06 19.92 11.35
N PRO A 26 -6.25 19.54 11.84
CA PRO A 26 -6.51 19.56 13.28
C PRO A 26 -5.51 18.65 14.00
N ARG A 27 -4.92 19.12 15.09
CA ARG A 27 -3.90 18.38 15.87
C ARG A 27 -4.41 17.01 16.35
N GLU A 28 -5.68 16.89 16.63
CA GLU A 28 -6.32 15.67 17.16
C GLU A 28 -6.37 14.53 16.11
N GLY A 29 -6.47 14.84 14.81
CA GLY A 29 -6.51 13.85 13.75
C GLY A 29 -5.15 13.25 13.37
N TYR A 30 -4.04 13.89 13.77
CA TYR A 30 -2.69 13.60 13.26
C TYR A 30 -1.68 13.14 14.32
N SER A 31 -2.14 12.70 15.49
CA SER A 31 -1.20 12.07 16.39
C SER A 31 -0.74 10.75 15.78
N PHE A 32 0.56 10.66 15.47
CA PHE A 32 1.26 9.41 15.15
C PHE A 32 1.31 8.45 16.35
N LYS A 33 0.44 8.63 17.33
CA LYS A 33 0.26 7.70 18.42
C LYS A 33 -0.18 6.35 17.87
N TRP A 34 0.28 5.29 18.50
CA TRP A 34 -0.15 3.92 18.22
C TRP A 34 -1.67 3.82 18.38
N ASN A 35 -2.40 3.94 17.26
CA ASN A 35 -3.85 3.78 17.23
C ASN A 35 -4.16 2.48 16.46
N PRO A 36 -4.62 1.43 17.15
CA PRO A 36 -4.92 0.15 16.51
C PRO A 36 -5.90 0.26 15.34
N ILE A 37 -6.92 1.13 15.45
CA ILE A 37 -7.92 1.34 14.40
C ILE A 37 -7.26 1.94 13.14
N LYS A 38 -6.34 2.91 13.33
CA LYS A 38 -5.60 3.51 12.22
C LYS A 38 -4.78 2.46 11.46
N PHE A 39 -4.07 1.58 12.19
CA PHE A 39 -3.29 0.49 11.58
C PHE A 39 -4.18 -0.51 10.84
N LYS A 40 -5.34 -0.85 11.39
CA LYS A 40 -6.35 -1.68 10.71
C LYS A 40 -6.78 -1.03 9.39
N LEU A 41 -7.13 0.26 9.41
CA LEU A 41 -7.58 0.97 8.22
C LEU A 41 -6.46 1.10 7.17
N MET A 42 -5.22 1.36 7.58
CA MET A 42 -4.07 1.44 6.67
C MET A 42 -3.86 0.10 5.95
N GLU A 43 -3.87 -1.01 6.68
CA GLU A 43 -3.65 -2.35 6.12
C GLU A 43 -4.79 -2.74 5.17
N ARG A 44 -6.04 -2.55 5.59
CA ARG A 44 -7.21 -2.78 4.75
C ARG A 44 -7.15 -1.95 3.46
N ASN A 45 -6.90 -0.65 3.58
CA ASN A 45 -6.92 0.27 2.45
C ASN A 45 -5.77 0.00 1.47
N ARG A 46 -4.59 -0.40 1.97
CA ARG A 46 -3.47 -0.85 1.12
C ARG A 46 -3.90 -2.01 0.22
N LYS A 47 -4.48 -3.05 0.79
CA LYS A 47 -4.96 -4.22 0.03
C LYS A 47 -6.12 -3.87 -0.88
N TYR A 48 -7.04 -3.03 -0.41
CA TYR A 48 -8.15 -2.54 -1.23
C TYR A 48 -7.65 -1.82 -2.49
N CYS A 49 -6.66 -0.93 -2.37
CA CYS A 49 -6.06 -0.26 -3.53
C CYS A 49 -5.42 -1.26 -4.49
N LEU A 50 -4.66 -2.24 -4.00
CA LEU A 50 -4.06 -3.29 -4.84
C LEU A 50 -5.14 -4.04 -5.63
N LEU A 51 -6.19 -4.51 -4.96
CA LEU A 51 -7.24 -5.33 -5.56
C LEU A 51 -8.15 -4.56 -6.52
N THR A 52 -8.28 -3.26 -6.37
CA THR A 52 -9.18 -2.45 -7.20
C THR A 52 -8.51 -1.73 -8.36
N LEU A 53 -7.20 -1.50 -8.30
CA LEU A 53 -6.48 -0.67 -9.27
C LEU A 53 -5.58 -1.48 -10.22
N TYR A 54 -5.00 -2.60 -9.76
CA TYR A 54 -4.18 -3.46 -10.60
C TYR A 54 -4.99 -4.55 -11.32
N ASN A 55 -4.49 -4.98 -12.47
CA ASN A 55 -5.01 -6.16 -13.17
C ASN A 55 -4.81 -7.42 -12.32
N HIS A 56 -5.73 -8.36 -12.39
CA HIS A 56 -5.62 -9.64 -11.65
C HIS A 56 -4.34 -10.40 -12.04
N SER A 57 -3.95 -10.39 -13.32
CA SER A 57 -2.70 -11.00 -13.79
C SER A 57 -1.47 -10.39 -13.13
N THR A 58 -1.45 -9.07 -12.96
CA THR A 58 -0.39 -8.36 -12.24
C THR A 58 -0.32 -8.77 -10.78
N ILE A 59 -1.48 -8.86 -10.11
CA ILE A 59 -1.55 -9.30 -8.71
C ILE A 59 -1.05 -10.72 -8.56
N ILE A 60 -1.40 -11.64 -9.47
CA ILE A 60 -0.93 -13.03 -9.46
C ILE A 60 0.60 -13.08 -9.61
N LYS A 61 1.17 -12.33 -10.54
CA LYS A 61 2.63 -12.23 -10.71
C LYS A 61 3.34 -11.63 -9.48
N MET A 62 2.70 -10.70 -8.79
CA MET A 62 3.22 -10.08 -7.56
C MET A 62 2.97 -10.92 -6.30
N LEU A 63 2.13 -11.95 -6.37
CA LEU A 63 1.64 -12.69 -5.21
C LEU A 63 2.77 -13.18 -4.28
N PRO A 64 3.90 -13.75 -4.77
CA PRO A 64 4.98 -14.17 -3.87
C PRO A 64 5.53 -13.01 -3.03
N ALA A 65 5.73 -11.84 -3.65
CA ALA A 65 6.21 -10.64 -2.96
C ALA A 65 5.17 -10.10 -1.97
N LEU A 66 3.91 -10.08 -2.38
CA LEU A 66 2.80 -9.62 -1.52
C LEU A 66 2.63 -10.51 -0.29
N LEU A 67 2.78 -11.83 -0.42
CA LEU A 67 2.74 -12.78 0.68
C LEU A 67 3.89 -12.55 1.66
N VAL A 68 5.11 -12.36 1.17
CA VAL A 68 6.27 -12.06 2.03
C VAL A 68 6.03 -10.78 2.83
N ILE A 69 5.55 -9.72 2.19
CA ILE A 69 5.24 -8.45 2.85
C ILE A 69 4.10 -8.65 3.87
N ASP A 70 3.08 -9.42 3.52
CA ASP A 70 1.93 -9.66 4.38
C ASP A 70 2.30 -10.42 5.65
N ILE A 71 3.16 -11.43 5.53
CA ILE A 71 3.74 -12.17 6.66
C ILE A 71 4.59 -11.25 7.54
N ALA A 72 5.46 -10.43 6.93
CA ALA A 72 6.29 -9.49 7.69
C ALA A 72 5.43 -8.46 8.46
N VAL A 73 4.39 -7.93 7.83
CA VAL A 73 3.42 -7.02 8.47
C VAL A 73 2.66 -7.73 9.60
N PHE A 74 2.27 -8.99 9.41
CA PHE A 74 1.60 -9.78 10.44
C PHE A 74 2.49 -9.93 11.69
N PHE A 75 3.74 -10.35 11.55
CA PHE A 75 4.67 -10.46 12.67
C PHE A 75 4.96 -9.10 13.33
N PHE A 76 5.08 -8.04 12.54
CA PHE A 76 5.22 -6.69 13.08
C PHE A 76 4.00 -6.29 13.92
N TYR A 77 2.77 -6.55 13.47
CA TYR A 77 1.57 -6.25 14.24
C TYR A 77 1.47 -7.11 15.49
N MET A 78 1.86 -8.39 15.42
CA MET A 78 1.93 -9.27 16.59
C MET A 78 2.91 -8.75 17.64
N SER A 79 4.11 -8.34 17.24
CA SER A 79 5.12 -7.79 18.15
C SER A 79 4.69 -6.48 18.84
N ARG A 80 3.69 -5.80 18.28
CA ARG A 80 3.13 -4.56 18.83
C ARG A 80 1.81 -4.76 19.58
N GLY A 81 1.36 -6.00 19.77
CA GLY A 81 0.11 -6.32 20.45
C GLY A 81 -1.15 -5.96 19.67
N ILE A 82 -1.03 -5.64 18.37
CA ILE A 82 -2.15 -5.24 17.50
C ILE A 82 -2.47 -6.27 16.40
N GLY A 83 -2.01 -7.50 16.54
CA GLY A 83 -2.24 -8.58 15.56
C GLY A 83 -3.70 -8.82 15.24
N LYS A 84 -4.59 -8.68 16.23
CA LYS A 84 -6.06 -8.75 16.00
C LYS A 84 -6.52 -7.75 14.93
N MET A 85 -5.92 -6.56 14.85
CA MET A 85 -6.30 -5.54 13.88
C MET A 85 -5.96 -5.94 12.45
N LYS A 86 -4.85 -6.68 12.26
CA LYS A 86 -4.48 -7.26 10.97
C LYS A 86 -5.52 -8.29 10.50
N ILE A 87 -5.92 -9.19 11.39
CA ILE A 87 -6.92 -10.22 11.09
C ILE A 87 -8.27 -9.57 10.76
N LEU A 88 -8.69 -8.55 11.53
CA LEU A 88 -9.92 -7.81 11.25
C LEU A 88 -9.87 -7.06 9.93
N ALA A 89 -8.71 -6.49 9.55
CA ALA A 89 -8.54 -5.83 8.25
C ALA A 89 -8.74 -6.82 7.09
N ASP A 90 -8.17 -8.02 7.19
CA ASP A 90 -8.29 -9.05 6.18
C ASP A 90 -9.72 -9.62 6.11
N TRP A 91 -10.35 -9.81 7.27
CA TRP A 91 -11.76 -10.21 7.35
C TRP A 91 -12.70 -9.20 6.68
N GLU A 92 -12.52 -7.90 6.96
CA GLU A 92 -13.30 -6.84 6.32
C GLU A 92 -13.14 -6.85 4.78
N LEU A 93 -11.95 -7.15 4.26
CA LEU A 93 -11.75 -7.29 2.82
C LEU A 93 -12.53 -8.47 2.25
N LEU A 94 -12.49 -9.63 2.91
CA LEU A 94 -13.23 -10.82 2.48
C LEU A 94 -14.75 -10.59 2.46
N MET A 95 -15.28 -9.93 3.48
CA MET A 95 -16.71 -9.58 3.55
C MET A 95 -17.14 -8.59 2.48
N ASN A 96 -16.21 -7.80 1.94
CA ASN A 96 -16.49 -6.76 0.95
C ASN A 96 -16.04 -7.13 -0.49
N LEU A 97 -15.77 -8.41 -0.79
CA LEU A 97 -15.29 -8.86 -2.10
C LEU A 97 -16.21 -8.43 -3.26
N LYS A 98 -17.52 -8.42 -3.05
CA LYS A 98 -18.49 -7.96 -4.07
C LYS A 98 -18.26 -6.48 -4.42
N ILE A 99 -18.11 -5.63 -3.42
CA ILE A 99 -17.86 -4.19 -3.57
C ILE A 99 -16.49 -3.96 -4.22
N ILE A 100 -15.47 -4.70 -3.79
CA ILE A 100 -14.12 -4.65 -4.37
C ILE A 100 -14.17 -4.99 -5.86
N ASN A 101 -14.89 -6.06 -6.25
CA ASN A 101 -15.01 -6.46 -7.65
C ASN A 101 -15.77 -5.43 -8.49
N GLN A 102 -16.83 -4.83 -7.95
CA GLN A 102 -17.54 -3.72 -8.62
C GLN A 102 -16.61 -2.53 -8.85
N LYS A 103 -15.85 -2.15 -7.83
CA LYS A 103 -14.89 -1.03 -7.91
C LYS A 103 -13.74 -1.35 -8.87
N TYR A 104 -13.23 -2.58 -8.86
CA TYR A 104 -12.25 -3.06 -9.84
C TYR A 104 -12.76 -2.84 -11.26
N ARG A 105 -13.95 -3.35 -11.59
CA ARG A 105 -14.53 -3.19 -12.94
C ARG A 105 -14.70 -1.72 -13.34
N SER A 106 -15.10 -0.87 -12.40
CA SER A 106 -15.21 0.58 -12.65
C SER A 106 -13.84 1.21 -12.95
N ASN A 107 -12.83 0.87 -12.15
CA ASN A 107 -11.48 1.41 -12.30
C ASN A 107 -10.82 0.92 -13.61
N GLN A 108 -11.05 -0.34 -14.00
CA GLN A 108 -10.50 -0.86 -15.27
C GLN A 108 -11.08 -0.15 -16.52
N LYS A 109 -12.29 0.41 -16.44
CA LYS A 109 -12.88 1.18 -17.54
C LYS A 109 -12.20 2.52 -17.79
N ILE A 110 -11.64 3.13 -16.74
CA ILE A 110 -11.00 4.45 -16.78
C ILE A 110 -9.47 4.36 -16.80
N LYS A 111 -8.94 3.15 -16.81
CA LYS A 111 -7.49 2.91 -16.73
C LYS A 111 -6.85 3.08 -18.11
N GLU A 112 -5.91 4.00 -18.22
CA GLU A 112 -5.17 4.33 -19.43
C GLU A 112 -3.70 3.89 -19.38
N VAL A 113 -3.22 3.47 -18.20
CA VAL A 113 -1.81 3.12 -17.97
C VAL A 113 -1.67 1.64 -17.74
N ASN A 114 -0.63 1.03 -18.32
CA ASN A 114 -0.22 -0.33 -17.99
C ASN A 114 0.29 -0.41 -16.54
N ASP A 115 -0.01 -1.50 -15.84
CA ASP A 115 0.45 -1.74 -14.46
C ASP A 115 1.97 -1.68 -14.32
N TYR A 116 2.71 -2.17 -15.29
CA TYR A 116 4.16 -2.13 -15.28
C TYR A 116 4.72 -0.71 -15.31
N GLU A 117 4.15 0.17 -16.14
CA GLU A 117 4.53 1.59 -16.18
C GLU A 117 4.23 2.29 -14.87
N LEU A 118 3.10 1.93 -14.25
CA LEU A 118 2.72 2.46 -12.93
C LEU A 118 3.70 2.00 -11.84
N ILE A 119 4.03 0.70 -11.81
CA ILE A 119 4.94 0.11 -10.82
C ILE A 119 6.37 0.64 -10.96
N LYS A 120 6.80 0.98 -12.17
CA LYS A 120 8.11 1.61 -12.40
C LYS A 120 8.27 2.95 -11.69
N GLN A 121 7.20 3.69 -11.48
CA GLN A 121 7.21 5.01 -10.85
C GLN A 121 7.35 4.95 -9.33
N PHE A 122 7.05 3.78 -8.72
CA PHE A 122 7.13 3.63 -7.26
C PHE A 122 8.59 3.48 -6.80
N LYS A 123 8.90 4.16 -5.71
CA LYS A 123 10.16 3.96 -4.99
C LYS A 123 10.17 2.61 -4.30
N ASN A 124 11.35 2.00 -4.22
CA ASN A 124 11.54 0.71 -3.55
C ASN A 124 11.83 0.86 -2.06
N GLU A 125 11.92 2.08 -1.57
CA GLU A 125 12.32 2.39 -0.20
C GLU A 125 11.12 2.89 0.61
N ILE A 126 11.02 2.42 1.84
CA ILE A 126 10.03 2.90 2.81
C ILE A 126 10.77 3.76 3.84
N LEU A 127 10.39 5.03 3.92
CA LEU A 127 10.86 5.92 4.97
C LEU A 127 10.09 5.63 6.26
N ILE A 128 10.68 4.80 7.12
CA ILE A 128 10.13 4.51 8.45
C ILE A 128 10.79 5.45 9.45
N PRO A 129 10.02 6.25 10.21
CA PRO A 129 10.57 7.13 11.22
C PRO A 129 11.43 6.37 12.24
N SER A 130 12.54 6.97 12.67
CA SER A 130 13.53 6.35 13.58
C SER A 130 12.98 5.99 14.96
N TRP A 131 11.87 6.59 15.38
CA TRP A 131 11.16 6.25 16.62
C TRP A 131 10.33 4.95 16.50
N ILE A 132 10.09 4.46 15.29
CA ILE A 132 9.40 3.18 15.04
C ILE A 132 10.41 2.03 14.96
N ILE A 133 11.48 2.22 14.18
CA ILE A 133 12.48 1.18 13.89
C ILE A 133 13.88 1.79 13.95
N ASN A 134 14.83 1.05 14.54
CA ASN A 134 16.25 1.41 14.57
C ASN A 134 16.79 1.56 13.13
N LYS A 135 17.74 2.50 12.93
CA LYS A 135 18.37 2.81 11.62
C LYS A 135 18.99 1.56 10.95
N LYS A 136 19.65 0.68 11.71
CA LYS A 136 20.25 -0.56 11.17
C LYS A 136 19.18 -1.51 10.64
N LEU A 137 18.09 -1.70 11.38
CA LEU A 137 16.98 -2.55 11.01
C LEU A 137 16.22 -1.97 9.80
N ASN A 138 16.06 -0.64 9.75
CA ASN A 138 15.46 0.05 8.59
C ASN A 138 16.30 -0.14 7.32
N SER A 139 17.62 -0.02 7.41
CA SER A 139 18.52 -0.26 6.28
C SER A 139 18.45 -1.71 5.80
N PHE A 140 18.47 -2.69 6.70
CA PHE A 140 18.29 -4.10 6.36
C PHE A 140 16.96 -4.35 5.65
N PHE A 141 15.88 -3.77 6.18
CA PHE A 141 14.53 -3.91 5.62
C PHE A 141 14.43 -3.29 4.22
N ASN A 142 15.01 -2.12 4.01
CA ASN A 142 15.05 -1.46 2.71
C ASN A 142 15.89 -2.23 1.68
N ASN A 143 17.02 -2.80 2.07
CA ASN A 143 17.82 -3.66 1.20
C ASN A 143 17.04 -4.92 0.77
N PHE A 144 16.33 -5.53 1.70
CA PHE A 144 15.46 -6.66 1.43
C PHE A 144 14.32 -6.28 0.47
N LEU A 145 13.60 -5.17 0.74
CA LEU A 145 12.54 -4.67 -0.13
C LEU A 145 13.03 -4.31 -1.53
N ASN A 146 14.20 -3.71 -1.64
CA ASN A 146 14.85 -3.42 -2.92
C ASN A 146 15.11 -4.68 -3.74
N SER A 147 15.63 -5.71 -3.10
CA SER A 147 15.89 -7.00 -3.76
C SER A 147 14.58 -7.65 -4.21
N LEU A 148 13.57 -7.66 -3.36
CA LEU A 148 12.24 -8.19 -3.66
C LEU A 148 11.58 -7.42 -4.82
N ALA A 149 11.65 -6.09 -4.81
CA ALA A 149 11.12 -5.25 -5.88
C ALA A 149 11.82 -5.47 -7.22
N LYS A 150 13.15 -5.64 -7.23
CA LYS A 150 13.93 -5.96 -8.45
C LYS A 150 13.49 -7.30 -9.04
N ILE A 151 13.34 -8.33 -8.21
CA ILE A 151 12.89 -9.66 -8.65
C ILE A 151 11.46 -9.57 -9.21
N THR A 152 10.55 -8.95 -8.46
CA THR A 152 9.14 -8.81 -8.86
C THR A 152 8.99 -8.07 -10.20
N ARG A 153 9.78 -7.00 -10.43
CA ARG A 153 9.75 -6.27 -11.70
C ARG A 153 10.20 -7.08 -12.89
N LYS A 154 11.11 -8.04 -12.71
CA LYS A 154 11.51 -8.99 -13.78
C LYS A 154 10.35 -9.91 -14.19
N PHE A 155 9.49 -10.29 -13.27
CA PHE A 155 8.31 -11.12 -13.57
C PHE A 155 7.15 -10.34 -14.19
N LEU A 156 7.17 -9.01 -14.08
CA LEU A 156 6.12 -8.15 -14.63
C LEU A 156 6.39 -7.74 -16.08
N ASN A 157 7.66 -7.82 -16.50
CA ASN A 157 8.08 -7.65 -17.88
C ASN A 157 7.71 -8.88 -18.68
#